data_c051edcf9ddf08834862c55962387051
#
_entry.id   c051edcf9ddf08834862c55962387051
#
_cell.length_a   1.000
_cell.length_b   1.000
_cell.length_c   1.000
_cell.angle_alpha   90.00
_cell.angle_beta   90.00
_cell.angle_gamma   90.00
#
_symmetry.space_group_name_H-M   'P 1'
#
loop_
_entity.id
_entity.type
_entity.pdbx_description
1 polymer ?
#
loop_
_entity_poly.entity_id
_entity_poly.type
_entity_poly.pdbx_seq_one_letter_code
_entity_poly.pdbx_strand_id
1 'polypeptide(L)'
;MEKIVIRGGERLIGEVEVSGSKNSTLPIFAASLLSEGDNRFYNVPNLRDVHTIAKVLRNLGVKVSEEQGVYRINATEVSNEEAPYDLVKTMRASILVLGPLVARMREAKVSLPGGCAIGARPINLHLMGLEAMGAEIDLRHGYIEAKADVLKGADISFDTVTVTGTENLMMAAALAKGKTILQNAAMEPEVVDLANVLNKMGAKINGAGTSSIEIEGVESLHAVEHWIIPDRIEAGTLMVAAGLTRGNIRILHCPLPEMEMLVHKLRESGMEIESEADGVRAVGTKRIRSVDIKTQPYPGFPTDMQAQFMVLMSLARGLSVISETIFENRFIHVSELRRMGADIRIQGDSAIIQGVEGLSGAPVMATDLRASASLVLAGLAAEGVTEVSRVYHLDRGYEDLDKKLAKLGANIKRVKEGD
;
A
#
# COMPACT_ATOMS: atom_id res chain seq x y z
N MET A 1 -13.08 5.41 -21.33
CA MET A 1 -12.24 4.90 -20.22
C MET A 1 -11.70 3.53 -20.59
N GLU A 2 -10.77 2.96 -19.81
CA GLU A 2 -10.29 1.59 -20.05
C GLU A 2 -11.00 0.60 -19.15
N LYS A 3 -11.16 -0.63 -19.61
CA LYS A 3 -11.64 -1.79 -18.85
C LYS A 3 -10.73 -2.99 -19.07
N ILE A 4 -10.76 -3.93 -18.15
CA ILE A 4 -10.09 -5.22 -18.29
C ILE A 4 -11.16 -6.28 -18.58
N VAL A 5 -10.92 -7.06 -19.64
CA VAL A 5 -11.77 -8.17 -20.05
C VAL A 5 -11.04 -9.47 -19.78
N ILE A 6 -11.67 -10.36 -19.04
CA ILE A 6 -11.07 -11.62 -18.58
C ILE A 6 -12.01 -12.78 -18.97
N ARG A 7 -11.49 -13.78 -19.67
CA ARG A 7 -12.14 -15.07 -19.81
C ARG A 7 -11.50 -16.02 -18.80
N GLY A 8 -12.25 -16.42 -17.78
CA GLY A 8 -11.75 -17.26 -16.71
C GLY A 8 -11.58 -18.72 -17.10
N GLY A 9 -11.05 -19.50 -16.16
CA GLY A 9 -10.86 -20.94 -16.28
C GLY A 9 -9.45 -21.39 -16.71
N GLU A 10 -8.57 -20.47 -17.11
CA GLU A 10 -7.19 -20.79 -17.45
C GLU A 10 -6.34 -21.03 -16.20
N ARG A 11 -5.49 -22.05 -16.25
CA ARG A 11 -4.54 -22.37 -15.20
C ARG A 11 -3.28 -21.50 -15.36
N LEU A 12 -2.93 -20.71 -14.34
CA LEU A 12 -1.73 -19.90 -14.38
C LEU A 12 -0.47 -20.73 -14.12
N ILE A 13 0.50 -20.65 -15.03
CA ILE A 13 1.77 -21.39 -14.94
C ILE A 13 2.90 -20.51 -15.45
N GLY A 14 4.03 -20.50 -14.76
CA GLY A 14 5.21 -19.79 -15.20
C GLY A 14 5.87 -18.97 -14.09
N GLU A 15 6.60 -17.95 -14.50
CA GLU A 15 7.41 -17.13 -13.65
C GLU A 15 7.06 -15.65 -13.81
N VAL A 16 7.02 -14.92 -12.68
CA VAL A 16 6.68 -13.51 -12.62
C VAL A 16 7.52 -12.80 -11.55
N GLU A 17 7.93 -11.58 -11.83
CA GLU A 17 8.67 -10.73 -10.89
C GLU A 17 7.72 -9.81 -10.13
N VAL A 18 8.02 -9.61 -8.84
CA VAL A 18 7.34 -8.62 -8.00
C VAL A 18 7.96 -7.25 -8.23
N SER A 19 7.13 -6.24 -8.42
CA SER A 19 7.55 -4.85 -8.51
C SER A 19 7.94 -4.27 -7.14
N GLY A 20 8.56 -3.10 -7.15
CA GLY A 20 8.84 -2.36 -5.93
C GLY A 20 7.58 -1.98 -5.16
N SER A 21 7.70 -1.86 -3.84
CA SER A 21 6.58 -1.54 -2.95
C SER A 21 6.11 -0.10 -3.13
N LYS A 22 4.83 0.04 -3.49
CA LYS A 22 4.17 1.35 -3.48
C LYS A 22 4.23 2.01 -2.10
N ASN A 23 3.92 1.23 -1.08
CA ASN A 23 3.79 1.74 0.28
C ASN A 23 5.15 2.15 0.87
N SER A 24 6.25 1.63 0.36
CA SER A 24 7.60 2.09 0.68
C SER A 24 8.03 3.30 -0.16
N THR A 25 7.70 3.30 -1.46
CA THR A 25 8.09 4.38 -2.38
C THR A 25 7.54 5.75 -1.95
N LEU A 26 6.27 5.81 -1.53
CA LEU A 26 5.62 7.09 -1.24
C LEU A 26 6.24 7.84 -0.06
N PRO A 27 6.47 7.23 1.12
CA PRO A 27 7.14 7.91 2.23
C PRO A 27 8.63 8.19 1.91
N ILE A 28 9.33 7.32 1.19
CA ILE A 28 10.73 7.54 0.80
C ILE A 28 10.86 8.75 -0.15
N PHE A 29 9.92 8.93 -1.08
CA PHE A 29 9.90 10.12 -1.93
C PHE A 29 9.65 11.39 -1.10
N ALA A 30 8.74 11.35 -0.13
CA ALA A 30 8.52 12.45 0.79
C ALA A 30 9.77 12.74 1.65
N ALA A 31 10.50 11.71 2.09
CA ALA A 31 11.74 11.85 2.86
C ALA A 31 12.85 12.60 2.10
N SER A 32 12.82 12.60 0.75
CA SER A 32 13.76 13.39 -0.06
C SER A 32 13.70 14.88 0.21
N LEU A 33 12.56 15.38 0.74
CA LEU A 33 12.43 16.78 1.16
C LEU A 33 13.38 17.16 2.31
N LEU A 34 13.88 16.19 3.08
CA LEU A 34 14.72 16.42 4.24
C LEU A 34 16.21 16.63 3.91
N SER A 35 16.62 16.36 2.66
CA SER A 35 18.04 16.45 2.27
C SER A 35 18.28 17.37 1.09
N GLU A 36 19.50 17.86 0.96
CA GLU A 36 20.02 18.48 -0.25
C GLU A 36 20.69 17.45 -1.14
N GLY A 37 20.84 17.78 -2.44
CA GLY A 37 21.51 16.92 -3.42
C GLY A 37 20.57 15.90 -4.09
N ASP A 38 21.16 15.00 -4.86
CA ASP A 38 20.47 14.05 -5.73
C ASP A 38 20.23 12.71 -5.01
N ASN A 39 19.01 12.50 -4.53
CA ASN A 39 18.57 11.17 -4.09
C ASN A 39 18.27 10.30 -5.33
N ARG A 40 18.70 9.03 -5.32
CA ARG A 40 18.47 8.09 -6.40
C ARG A 40 17.76 6.84 -5.90
N PHE A 41 16.62 6.53 -6.52
CA PHE A 41 15.79 5.39 -6.14
C PHE A 41 15.64 4.42 -7.30
N TYR A 42 15.93 3.16 -7.01
CA TYR A 42 15.85 2.02 -7.91
C TYR A 42 14.65 1.14 -7.54
N ASN A 43 14.20 0.29 -8.46
CA ASN A 43 13.03 -0.59 -8.27
C ASN A 43 11.75 0.18 -7.90
N VAL A 44 11.59 1.38 -8.40
CA VAL A 44 10.40 2.20 -8.18
C VAL A 44 9.30 1.72 -9.13
N PRO A 45 8.11 1.32 -8.61
CA PRO A 45 7.05 0.81 -9.47
C PRO A 45 6.40 1.92 -10.30
N ASN A 46 6.05 1.60 -11.54
CA ASN A 46 5.35 2.53 -12.43
C ASN A 46 3.86 2.60 -12.08
N LEU A 47 3.49 3.42 -11.11
CA LEU A 47 2.15 3.53 -10.56
C LEU A 47 1.62 4.96 -10.61
N ARG A 48 0.29 5.10 -10.73
CA ARG A 48 -0.36 6.42 -10.66
C ARG A 48 -0.06 7.16 -9.36
N ASP A 49 -0.03 6.45 -8.22
CA ASP A 49 0.25 7.07 -6.91
C ASP A 49 1.71 7.57 -6.85
N VAL A 50 2.68 6.87 -7.46
CA VAL A 50 4.08 7.31 -7.57
C VAL A 50 4.18 8.57 -8.45
N HIS A 51 3.48 8.59 -9.58
CA HIS A 51 3.43 9.81 -10.40
C HIS A 51 2.76 10.99 -9.67
N THR A 52 1.79 10.71 -8.81
CA THR A 52 1.10 11.75 -8.03
C THR A 52 2.03 12.37 -6.99
N ILE A 53 2.76 11.56 -6.19
CA ILE A 53 3.73 12.11 -5.23
C ILE A 53 4.85 12.88 -5.95
N ALA A 54 5.32 12.40 -7.10
CA ALA A 54 6.29 13.13 -7.91
C ALA A 54 5.76 14.50 -8.38
N LYS A 55 4.46 14.60 -8.72
CA LYS A 55 3.82 15.88 -9.04
C LYS A 55 3.72 16.80 -7.82
N VAL A 56 3.39 16.26 -6.65
CA VAL A 56 3.37 17.03 -5.39
C VAL A 56 4.76 17.59 -5.12
N LEU A 57 5.80 16.78 -5.22
CA LEU A 57 7.18 17.23 -5.01
C LEU A 57 7.60 18.32 -6.03
N ARG A 58 7.24 18.16 -7.31
CA ARG A 58 7.51 19.21 -8.32
C ARG A 58 6.77 20.51 -8.03
N ASN A 59 5.53 20.43 -7.51
CA ASN A 59 4.79 21.63 -7.09
C ASN A 59 5.47 22.36 -5.92
N LEU A 60 6.16 21.62 -5.04
CA LEU A 60 6.97 22.19 -3.95
C LEU A 60 8.32 22.77 -4.44
N GLY A 61 8.62 22.71 -5.74
CA GLY A 61 9.87 23.19 -6.33
C GLY A 61 10.97 22.15 -6.47
N VAL A 62 10.73 20.90 -6.06
CA VAL A 62 11.69 19.81 -6.11
C VAL A 62 11.90 19.35 -7.56
N LYS A 63 13.15 19.12 -7.96
CA LYS A 63 13.47 18.55 -9.27
C LYS A 63 13.31 17.03 -9.20
N VAL A 64 12.38 16.50 -9.99
CA VAL A 64 12.12 15.05 -10.09
C VAL A 64 12.24 14.62 -11.54
N SER A 65 13.16 13.73 -11.83
CA SER A 65 13.32 13.08 -13.14
C SER A 65 13.29 11.57 -13.00
N GLU A 66 12.94 10.89 -14.09
CA GLU A 66 13.00 9.45 -14.24
C GLU A 66 13.77 9.13 -15.52
N GLU A 67 14.78 8.30 -15.37
CA GLU A 67 15.60 7.82 -16.50
C GLU A 67 15.85 6.33 -16.33
N GLN A 68 15.40 5.51 -17.27
CA GLN A 68 15.59 4.06 -17.31
C GLN A 68 15.12 3.34 -16.01
N GLY A 69 14.00 3.78 -15.43
CA GLY A 69 13.43 3.21 -14.18
C GLY A 69 14.11 3.69 -12.90
N VAL A 70 15.08 4.62 -13.01
CA VAL A 70 15.73 5.25 -11.86
C VAL A 70 15.11 6.64 -11.64
N TYR A 71 14.54 6.85 -10.47
CA TYR A 71 14.05 8.17 -10.05
C TYR A 71 15.18 8.96 -9.40
N ARG A 72 15.37 10.20 -9.87
CA ARG A 72 16.27 11.18 -9.24
C ARG A 72 15.43 12.31 -8.66
N ILE A 73 15.60 12.56 -7.35
CA ILE A 73 14.86 13.58 -6.61
C ILE A 73 15.86 14.51 -5.92
N ASN A 74 15.86 15.77 -6.33
CA ASN A 74 16.73 16.80 -5.79
C ASN A 74 15.88 17.91 -5.16
N ALA A 75 15.91 17.96 -3.83
CA ALA A 75 15.18 18.95 -3.03
C ALA A 75 16.10 20.04 -2.46
N THR A 76 17.24 20.32 -3.10
CA THR A 76 18.14 21.43 -2.68
C THR A 76 17.36 22.75 -2.61
N GLU A 77 16.50 22.98 -3.59
CA GLU A 77 15.59 24.12 -3.63
C GLU A 77 14.16 23.64 -3.41
N VAL A 78 13.57 24.01 -2.28
CA VAL A 78 12.13 23.89 -2.00
C VAL A 78 11.59 25.33 -2.00
N SER A 79 10.79 25.69 -2.99
CA SER A 79 10.34 27.06 -3.25
C SER A 79 8.88 27.32 -2.89
N ASN A 80 8.16 26.30 -2.45
CA ASN A 80 6.75 26.36 -2.09
C ASN A 80 6.46 25.38 -0.97
N GLU A 81 5.70 25.82 0.04
CA GLU A 81 5.27 25.02 1.18
C GLU A 81 3.82 24.51 1.05
N GLU A 82 3.15 24.80 -0.07
CA GLU A 82 1.75 24.42 -0.28
C GLU A 82 1.60 23.16 -1.15
N ALA A 83 0.96 22.12 -0.59
CA ALA A 83 0.45 20.98 -1.33
C ALA A 83 -1.07 21.16 -1.61
N PRO A 84 -1.47 21.53 -2.84
CA PRO A 84 -2.81 21.97 -3.14
C PRO A 84 -3.82 20.83 -3.25
N TYR A 85 -5.11 21.14 -3.02
CA TYR A 85 -6.22 20.19 -3.04
C TYR A 85 -6.26 19.32 -4.29
N ASP A 86 -6.04 19.89 -5.47
CA ASP A 86 -6.12 19.14 -6.74
C ASP A 86 -5.13 17.98 -6.86
N LEU A 87 -3.98 18.08 -6.21
CA LEU A 87 -2.98 17.00 -6.12
C LEU A 87 -3.28 16.05 -4.97
N VAL A 88 -3.64 16.58 -3.80
CA VAL A 88 -3.84 15.79 -2.57
C VAL A 88 -5.12 14.96 -2.61
N LYS A 89 -6.23 15.46 -3.21
CA LYS A 89 -7.54 14.79 -3.25
C LYS A 89 -7.51 13.39 -3.87
N THR A 90 -6.55 13.14 -4.76
CA THR A 90 -6.46 11.86 -5.48
C THR A 90 -5.65 10.79 -4.75
N MET A 91 -4.81 11.20 -3.78
CA MET A 91 -3.91 10.31 -3.06
C MET A 91 -3.70 10.77 -1.61
N ARG A 92 -4.26 10.03 -0.64
CA ARG A 92 -4.14 10.36 0.79
C ARG A 92 -2.70 10.43 1.30
N ALA A 93 -1.80 9.58 0.75
CA ALA A 93 -0.39 9.56 1.12
C ALA A 93 0.33 10.91 0.86
N SER A 94 -0.31 11.85 0.14
CA SER A 94 0.21 13.21 -0.01
C SER A 94 0.38 13.94 1.33
N ILE A 95 -0.30 13.50 2.42
CA ILE A 95 -0.11 14.01 3.78
C ILE A 95 1.33 13.77 4.30
N LEU A 96 2.06 12.81 3.73
CA LEU A 96 3.43 12.47 4.14
C LEU A 96 4.44 13.61 3.91
N VAL A 97 4.12 14.60 3.09
CA VAL A 97 4.99 15.78 2.94
C VAL A 97 4.90 16.76 4.12
N LEU A 98 3.87 16.63 4.98
CA LEU A 98 3.63 17.56 6.09
C LEU A 98 4.80 17.59 7.09
N GLY A 99 5.20 16.44 7.63
CA GLY A 99 6.31 16.33 8.59
C GLY A 99 7.62 16.85 8.02
N PRO A 100 8.07 16.38 6.86
CA PRO A 100 9.29 16.90 6.21
C PRO A 100 9.27 18.39 5.95
N LEU A 101 8.16 18.97 5.49
CA LEU A 101 8.05 20.39 5.24
C LEU A 101 8.18 21.20 6.54
N VAL A 102 7.43 20.83 7.59
CA VAL A 102 7.54 21.55 8.89
C VAL A 102 8.95 21.42 9.46
N ALA A 103 9.55 20.23 9.37
CA ALA A 103 10.90 20.00 9.92
C ALA A 103 11.98 20.83 9.22
N ARG A 104 11.90 20.97 7.89
CA ARG A 104 12.93 21.63 7.10
C ARG A 104 12.59 23.10 6.80
N MET A 105 11.35 23.38 6.39
CA MET A 105 10.91 24.71 5.97
C MET A 105 10.31 25.55 7.11
N ARG A 106 10.03 24.92 8.26
CA ARG A 106 9.38 25.51 9.44
C ARG A 106 7.92 25.89 9.21
N GLU A 107 7.42 25.71 8.01
CA GLU A 107 6.04 25.99 7.62
C GLU A 107 5.59 24.95 6.59
N ALA A 108 4.33 24.54 6.67
CA ALA A 108 3.69 23.70 5.68
C ALA A 108 2.21 24.04 5.56
N LYS A 109 1.69 24.04 4.34
CA LYS A 109 0.28 24.17 4.04
C LYS A 109 -0.16 23.00 3.17
N VAL A 110 -0.82 22.03 3.75
CA VAL A 110 -1.20 20.80 3.07
C VAL A 110 -2.73 20.67 3.06
N SER A 111 -3.31 20.50 1.88
CA SER A 111 -4.75 20.28 1.79
C SER A 111 -5.15 19.02 2.56
N LEU A 112 -6.29 19.08 3.24
CA LEU A 112 -6.89 17.90 3.83
C LEU A 112 -7.12 16.85 2.72
N PRO A 113 -6.68 15.61 2.92
CA PRO A 113 -6.90 14.56 1.92
C PRO A 113 -8.41 14.31 1.79
N GLY A 114 -8.86 14.15 0.55
CA GLY A 114 -10.26 13.82 0.25
C GLY A 114 -10.74 12.55 0.93
N GLY A 115 -12.04 12.34 0.99
CA GLY A 115 -12.65 11.15 1.56
C GLY A 115 -12.10 9.85 0.93
N CYS A 116 -12.01 8.80 1.72
CA CYS A 116 -11.60 7.48 1.26
C CYS A 116 -12.81 6.55 1.24
N ALA A 117 -13.00 5.81 0.14
CA ALA A 117 -14.11 4.88 0.00
C ALA A 117 -14.13 3.78 1.10
N ILE A 118 -12.94 3.38 1.58
CA ILE A 118 -12.80 2.28 2.55
C ILE A 118 -12.93 2.69 4.02
N GLY A 119 -13.13 3.99 4.33
CA GLY A 119 -13.38 4.45 5.69
C GLY A 119 -12.67 5.75 6.07
N ALA A 120 -13.02 6.25 7.26
CA ALA A 120 -12.35 7.39 7.86
C ALA A 120 -10.90 7.03 8.18
N ARG A 121 -9.99 7.87 7.71
CA ARG A 121 -8.57 7.79 8.05
C ARG A 121 -8.17 9.11 8.68
N PRO A 122 -8.45 9.27 9.97
CA PRO A 122 -8.20 10.53 10.64
C PRO A 122 -6.70 10.86 10.60
N ILE A 123 -6.40 12.13 10.33
CA ILE A 123 -5.04 12.66 10.35
C ILE A 123 -4.66 13.22 11.73
N ASN A 124 -5.57 13.15 12.69
CA ASN A 124 -5.39 13.67 14.04
C ASN A 124 -4.12 13.16 14.72
N LEU A 125 -3.73 11.90 14.48
CA LEU A 125 -2.51 11.33 15.05
C LEU A 125 -1.23 11.98 14.49
N HIS A 126 -1.26 12.41 13.22
CA HIS A 126 -0.16 13.19 12.64
C HIS A 126 -0.07 14.56 13.31
N LEU A 127 -1.24 15.25 13.46
CA LEU A 127 -1.30 16.59 14.02
C LEU A 127 -0.91 16.60 15.51
N MET A 128 -1.49 15.68 16.30
CA MET A 128 -1.15 15.49 17.71
C MET A 128 0.36 15.31 17.92
N GLY A 129 1.01 14.49 17.08
CA GLY A 129 2.44 14.28 17.20
C GLY A 129 3.26 15.53 16.84
N LEU A 130 2.90 16.27 15.80
CA LEU A 130 3.56 17.52 15.43
C LEU A 130 3.34 18.61 16.49
N GLU A 131 2.14 18.72 17.08
CA GLU A 131 1.83 19.62 18.20
C GLU A 131 2.67 19.26 19.44
N ALA A 132 2.79 17.97 19.76
CA ALA A 132 3.67 17.51 20.85
C ALA A 132 5.15 17.87 20.61
N MET A 133 5.58 17.94 19.35
CA MET A 133 6.91 18.39 18.94
C MET A 133 7.02 19.93 18.88
N GLY A 134 5.96 20.66 19.20
CA GLY A 134 5.96 22.12 19.29
C GLY A 134 5.53 22.85 18.02
N ALA A 135 4.89 22.18 17.07
CA ALA A 135 4.27 22.86 15.94
C ALA A 135 2.94 23.51 16.34
N GLU A 136 2.69 24.70 15.83
CA GLU A 136 1.40 25.35 15.86
C GLU A 136 0.60 24.91 14.63
N ILE A 137 -0.60 24.36 14.84
CA ILE A 137 -1.42 23.81 13.77
C ILE A 137 -2.78 24.51 13.73
N ASP A 138 -3.16 24.94 12.54
CA ASP A 138 -4.47 25.51 12.28
C ASP A 138 -5.16 24.78 11.10
N LEU A 139 -6.47 24.55 11.24
CA LEU A 139 -7.28 23.93 10.21
C LEU A 139 -8.19 24.98 9.59
N ARG A 140 -7.82 25.51 8.43
CA ARG A 140 -8.55 26.58 7.74
C ARG A 140 -8.81 26.25 6.29
N HIS A 141 -10.01 26.54 5.81
CA HIS A 141 -10.39 26.45 4.40
C HIS A 141 -10.09 25.08 3.76
N GLY A 142 -10.10 23.99 4.56
CA GLY A 142 -9.77 22.66 4.07
C GLY A 142 -8.26 22.36 3.97
N TYR A 143 -7.43 23.19 4.60
CA TYR A 143 -5.98 23.01 4.69
C TYR A 143 -5.54 22.83 6.13
N ILE A 144 -4.43 22.09 6.29
CA ILE A 144 -3.61 22.03 7.48
C ILE A 144 -2.52 23.08 7.28
N GLU A 145 -2.51 24.11 8.11
CA GLU A 145 -1.42 25.08 8.20
C GLU A 145 -0.62 24.77 9.47
N ALA A 146 0.63 24.37 9.31
CA ALA A 146 1.50 23.97 10.40
C ALA A 146 2.78 24.80 10.39
N LYS A 147 3.18 25.35 11.57
CA LYS A 147 4.36 26.18 11.74
C LYS A 147 5.15 25.78 12.98
N ALA A 148 6.47 25.83 12.90
CA ALA A 148 7.34 25.64 14.05
C ALA A 148 8.67 26.38 13.82
N ASP A 149 9.12 27.18 14.77
CA ASP A 149 10.47 27.75 14.70
C ASP A 149 11.53 26.65 14.66
N VAL A 150 11.39 25.67 15.54
CA VAL A 150 12.20 24.46 15.63
C VAL A 150 11.36 23.34 16.24
N LEU A 151 11.23 22.22 15.57
CA LEU A 151 10.63 21.04 16.18
C LEU A 151 11.54 20.50 17.31
N LYS A 152 10.93 20.06 18.40
CA LYS A 152 11.62 19.49 19.56
C LYS A 152 11.26 18.03 19.71
N GLY A 153 12.20 17.24 20.19
CA GLY A 153 11.95 15.85 20.56
C GLY A 153 10.85 15.73 21.60
N ALA A 154 10.00 14.69 21.46
CA ALA A 154 8.86 14.44 22.31
C ALA A 154 8.65 12.94 22.53
N ASP A 155 7.97 12.58 23.62
CA ASP A 155 7.45 11.21 23.81
C ASP A 155 6.00 11.18 23.31
N ILE A 156 5.75 10.43 22.24
CA ILE A 156 4.48 10.38 21.51
C ILE A 156 3.95 8.96 21.55
N SER A 157 2.78 8.79 22.17
CA SER A 157 2.08 7.51 22.22
C SER A 157 0.85 7.54 21.31
N PHE A 158 0.78 6.62 20.35
CA PHE A 158 -0.39 6.48 19.49
C PHE A 158 -1.48 5.64 20.18
N ASP A 159 -2.70 6.17 20.25
CA ASP A 159 -3.85 5.40 20.76
C ASP A 159 -4.18 4.18 19.88
N THR A 160 -3.94 4.32 18.58
CA THR A 160 -4.05 3.27 17.58
C THR A 160 -2.84 3.28 16.66
N VAL A 161 -2.40 2.08 16.24
CA VAL A 161 -1.29 1.95 15.28
C VAL A 161 -1.64 2.68 13.98
N THR A 162 -0.75 3.53 13.53
CA THR A 162 -0.89 4.30 12.28
C THR A 162 0.40 4.25 11.46
N VAL A 163 0.34 3.65 10.27
CA VAL A 163 1.50 3.54 9.38
C VAL A 163 1.97 4.94 8.94
N THR A 164 1.10 5.69 8.27
CA THR A 164 1.46 7.03 7.76
C THR A 164 1.74 8.05 8.86
N GLY A 165 1.11 7.91 10.04
CA GLY A 165 1.43 8.73 11.22
C GLY A 165 2.83 8.45 11.74
N THR A 166 3.21 7.18 11.88
CA THR A 166 4.58 6.77 12.26
C THR A 166 5.61 7.29 11.25
N GLU A 167 5.37 7.08 9.95
CA GLU A 167 6.26 7.55 8.87
C GLU A 167 6.44 9.06 8.90
N ASN A 168 5.34 9.81 8.99
CA ASN A 168 5.36 11.27 8.96
C ASN A 168 6.09 11.86 10.17
N LEU A 169 5.81 11.34 11.39
CA LEU A 169 6.48 11.81 12.60
C LEU A 169 7.93 11.35 12.70
N MET A 170 8.28 10.17 12.17
CA MET A 170 9.67 9.73 12.05
C MET A 170 10.47 10.69 11.16
N MET A 171 9.93 11.10 10.02
CA MET A 171 10.55 12.08 9.13
C MET A 171 10.70 13.44 9.81
N ALA A 172 9.67 13.91 10.51
CA ALA A 172 9.72 15.18 11.24
C ALA A 172 10.76 15.14 12.36
N ALA A 173 10.82 14.05 13.12
CA ALA A 173 11.75 13.86 14.23
C ALA A 173 13.22 13.79 13.80
N ALA A 174 13.50 13.36 12.57
CA ALA A 174 14.87 13.25 12.07
C ALA A 174 15.66 14.56 12.09
N LEU A 175 14.97 15.72 11.95
CA LEU A 175 15.59 17.05 12.05
C LEU A 175 15.15 17.84 13.30
N ALA A 176 14.43 17.23 14.24
CA ALA A 176 14.00 17.87 15.47
C ALA A 176 15.16 18.02 16.46
N LYS A 177 15.09 19.01 17.35
CA LYS A 177 16.10 19.20 18.39
C LYS A 177 15.86 18.26 19.58
N GLY A 178 16.77 17.31 19.78
CA GLY A 178 16.70 16.35 20.88
C GLY A 178 16.15 14.99 20.44
N LYS A 179 15.62 14.23 21.40
CA LYS A 179 15.18 12.84 21.21
C LYS A 179 13.66 12.76 21.13
N THR A 180 13.16 12.02 20.17
CA THR A 180 11.75 11.65 20.03
C THR A 180 11.58 10.15 20.25
N ILE A 181 10.54 9.75 20.95
CA ILE A 181 10.14 8.36 21.13
C ILE A 181 8.70 8.21 20.58
N LEU A 182 8.52 7.31 19.62
CA LEU A 182 7.20 6.95 19.11
C LEU A 182 6.78 5.61 19.74
N GLN A 183 5.75 5.64 20.59
CA GLN A 183 5.17 4.47 21.26
C GLN A 183 3.96 3.96 20.49
N ASN A 184 3.73 2.65 20.49
CA ASN A 184 2.69 1.98 19.70
C ASN A 184 2.82 2.30 18.19
N ALA A 185 4.06 2.39 17.73
CA ALA A 185 4.42 2.67 16.34
C ALA A 185 4.04 1.51 15.42
N ALA A 186 3.85 1.81 14.14
CA ALA A 186 3.67 0.82 13.11
C ALA A 186 4.98 0.04 12.85
N MET A 187 4.85 -1.27 12.65
CA MET A 187 5.99 -2.19 12.50
C MET A 187 6.14 -2.73 11.07
N GLU A 188 5.34 -2.22 10.14
CA GLU A 188 5.33 -2.66 8.74
C GLU A 188 6.72 -2.59 8.11
N PRO A 189 7.09 -3.55 7.22
CA PRO A 189 8.37 -3.54 6.51
C PRO A 189 8.66 -2.24 5.78
N GLU A 190 7.63 -1.57 5.29
CA GLU A 190 7.72 -0.29 4.61
C GLU A 190 8.16 0.85 5.56
N VAL A 191 7.75 0.79 6.83
CA VAL A 191 8.23 1.70 7.90
C VAL A 191 9.70 1.44 8.22
N VAL A 192 10.10 0.18 8.25
CA VAL A 192 11.51 -0.22 8.44
C VAL A 192 12.36 0.25 7.25
N ASP A 193 11.86 0.13 6.04
CA ASP A 193 12.56 0.59 4.83
C ASP A 193 12.76 2.11 4.85
N LEU A 194 11.74 2.89 5.23
CA LEU A 194 11.87 4.32 5.45
C LEU A 194 12.93 4.66 6.50
N ALA A 195 12.93 3.98 7.64
CA ALA A 195 13.94 4.18 8.69
C ALA A 195 15.36 3.88 8.19
N ASN A 196 15.52 2.83 7.38
CA ASN A 196 16.79 2.48 6.76
C ASN A 196 17.26 3.57 5.79
N VAL A 197 16.37 4.14 4.98
CA VAL A 197 16.67 5.26 4.09
C VAL A 197 17.09 6.48 4.90
N LEU A 198 16.34 6.87 5.93
CA LEU A 198 16.66 8.01 6.78
C LEU A 198 18.00 7.82 7.51
N ASN A 199 18.28 6.62 8.00
CA ASN A 199 19.59 6.32 8.61
C ASN A 199 20.73 6.40 7.60
N LYS A 200 20.54 5.92 6.35
CA LYS A 200 21.51 6.12 5.26
C LYS A 200 21.70 7.60 4.94
N MET A 201 20.67 8.43 5.07
CA MET A 201 20.76 9.89 4.91
C MET A 201 21.47 10.59 6.08
N GLY A 202 21.79 9.87 7.16
CA GLY A 202 22.50 10.39 8.33
C GLY A 202 21.63 10.60 9.58
N ALA A 203 20.37 10.18 9.56
CA ALA A 203 19.52 10.17 10.76
C ALA A 203 20.01 9.11 11.78
N LYS A 204 19.49 9.20 13.00
CA LYS A 204 19.77 8.27 14.08
C LYS A 204 18.47 7.68 14.61
N ILE A 205 18.00 6.62 13.94
CA ILE A 205 16.73 5.94 14.22
C ILE A 205 17.01 4.51 14.66
N ASN A 206 16.45 4.13 15.81
CA ASN A 206 16.52 2.80 16.37
C ASN A 206 15.12 2.26 16.68
N GLY A 207 14.96 0.94 16.69
CA GLY A 207 13.71 0.27 17.05
C GLY A 207 12.68 0.19 15.92
N ALA A 208 12.97 0.63 14.70
CA ALA A 208 12.08 0.40 13.56
C ALA A 208 11.80 -1.10 13.38
N GLY A 209 10.52 -1.45 13.14
CA GLY A 209 10.05 -2.85 13.15
C GLY A 209 9.62 -3.35 14.53
N THR A 210 9.69 -2.50 15.56
CA THR A 210 9.12 -2.74 16.89
C THR A 210 8.03 -1.69 17.21
N SER A 211 7.29 -1.90 18.28
CA SER A 211 6.26 -0.95 18.73
C SER A 211 6.82 0.34 19.34
N SER A 212 8.12 0.47 19.48
CA SER A 212 8.78 1.66 20.03
C SER A 212 9.95 2.07 19.14
N ILE A 213 9.88 3.27 18.58
CA ILE A 213 10.91 3.83 17.70
C ILE A 213 11.52 5.06 18.38
N GLU A 214 12.85 5.06 18.45
CA GLU A 214 13.64 6.11 19.06
C GLU A 214 14.39 6.88 17.98
N ILE A 215 14.25 8.20 17.93
CA ILE A 215 14.84 9.07 16.94
C ILE A 215 15.63 10.17 17.67
N GLU A 216 16.93 10.25 17.44
CA GLU A 216 17.75 11.39 17.85
C GLU A 216 17.90 12.34 16.66
N GLY A 217 17.36 13.53 16.77
CA GLY A 217 17.39 14.50 15.69
C GLY A 217 18.80 14.98 15.38
N VAL A 218 19.03 15.28 14.09
CA VAL A 218 20.32 15.74 13.56
C VAL A 218 20.16 17.12 12.90
N GLU A 219 21.28 17.84 12.72
CA GLU A 219 21.26 19.19 12.12
C GLU A 219 20.94 19.17 10.62
N SER A 220 21.38 18.12 9.91
CA SER A 220 21.20 17.98 8.46
C SER A 220 21.24 16.53 8.02
N LEU A 221 20.60 16.26 6.89
CA LEU A 221 20.61 14.98 6.20
C LEU A 221 21.20 15.17 4.80
N HIS A 222 21.81 14.12 4.27
CA HIS A 222 22.40 14.12 2.92
C HIS A 222 21.65 13.20 1.96
N ALA A 223 21.89 13.39 0.67
CA ALA A 223 21.29 12.55 -0.37
C ALA A 223 21.74 11.09 -0.30
N VAL A 224 20.91 10.18 -0.81
CA VAL A 224 21.08 8.73 -0.71
C VAL A 224 20.80 8.04 -2.04
N GLU A 225 21.42 6.88 -2.23
CA GLU A 225 20.99 5.89 -3.20
C GLU A 225 20.33 4.71 -2.48
N HIS A 226 19.13 4.32 -2.95
CA HIS A 226 18.37 3.25 -2.30
C HIS A 226 17.57 2.42 -3.31
N TRP A 227 17.45 1.13 -3.01
CA TRP A 227 16.64 0.16 -3.74
C TRP A 227 15.36 -0.09 -2.97
N ILE A 228 14.22 0.28 -3.55
CA ILE A 228 12.90 0.08 -2.92
C ILE A 228 12.64 -1.41 -2.74
N ILE A 229 12.19 -1.81 -1.55
CA ILE A 229 11.83 -3.20 -1.26
C ILE A 229 10.72 -3.72 -2.18
N PRO A 230 10.67 -5.05 -2.46
CA PRO A 230 9.58 -5.64 -3.24
C PRO A 230 8.22 -5.49 -2.57
N ASP A 231 7.14 -5.41 -3.36
CA ASP A 231 5.76 -5.26 -2.84
C ASP A 231 5.19 -6.60 -2.35
N ARG A 232 5.14 -6.78 -1.01
CA ARG A 232 4.56 -7.98 -0.38
C ARG A 232 3.07 -8.17 -0.68
N ILE A 233 2.33 -7.10 -1.00
CA ILE A 233 0.90 -7.18 -1.32
C ILE A 233 0.71 -7.65 -2.76
N GLU A 234 1.55 -7.20 -3.69
CA GLU A 234 1.55 -7.75 -5.05
C GLU A 234 1.93 -9.24 -5.03
N ALA A 235 2.99 -9.62 -4.30
CA ALA A 235 3.40 -11.00 -4.13
C ALA A 235 2.25 -11.87 -3.59
N GLY A 236 1.58 -11.42 -2.53
CA GLY A 236 0.42 -12.10 -1.96
C GLY A 236 -0.76 -12.21 -2.95
N THR A 237 -1.00 -11.17 -3.74
CA THR A 237 -2.04 -11.18 -4.78
C THR A 237 -1.75 -12.24 -5.85
N LEU A 238 -0.49 -12.38 -6.26
CA LEU A 238 -0.06 -13.43 -7.20
C LEU A 238 -0.16 -14.84 -6.59
N MET A 239 0.13 -15.00 -5.28
CA MET A 239 -0.12 -16.29 -4.59
C MET A 239 -1.60 -16.64 -4.60
N VAL A 240 -2.50 -15.70 -4.29
CA VAL A 240 -3.95 -15.92 -4.35
C VAL A 240 -4.39 -16.27 -5.78
N ALA A 241 -3.81 -15.63 -6.81
CA ALA A 241 -4.08 -15.99 -8.21
C ALA A 241 -3.73 -17.46 -8.52
N ALA A 242 -2.58 -17.95 -8.00
CA ALA A 242 -2.22 -19.37 -8.10
C ALA A 242 -3.26 -20.27 -7.42
N GLY A 243 -3.73 -19.89 -6.22
CA GLY A 243 -4.77 -20.63 -5.48
C GLY A 243 -6.07 -20.76 -6.27
N LEU A 244 -6.58 -19.66 -6.76
CA LEU A 244 -7.85 -19.57 -7.49
C LEU A 244 -7.85 -20.33 -8.82
N THR A 245 -6.73 -20.33 -9.53
CA THR A 245 -6.60 -20.94 -10.86
C THR A 245 -6.01 -22.37 -10.82
N ARG A 246 -5.80 -22.93 -9.63
CA ARG A 246 -5.05 -24.19 -9.44
C ARG A 246 -3.69 -24.13 -10.13
N GLY A 247 -3.11 -22.93 -10.14
CA GLY A 247 -1.89 -22.58 -10.84
C GLY A 247 -0.63 -23.17 -10.20
N ASN A 248 0.49 -22.92 -10.85
CA ASN A 248 1.83 -23.20 -10.35
C ASN A 248 2.74 -22.06 -10.79
N ILE A 249 2.91 -21.10 -9.92
CA ILE A 249 3.58 -19.82 -10.22
C ILE A 249 4.85 -19.73 -9.39
N ARG A 250 5.95 -19.37 -10.05
CA ARG A 250 7.19 -18.94 -9.41
C ARG A 250 7.20 -17.42 -9.33
N ILE A 251 7.27 -16.89 -8.12
CA ILE A 251 7.22 -15.45 -7.83
C ILE A 251 8.62 -15.01 -7.41
N LEU A 252 9.32 -14.33 -8.31
CA LEU A 252 10.68 -13.85 -8.07
C LEU A 252 10.69 -12.63 -7.18
N HIS A 253 11.77 -12.47 -6.41
CA HIS A 253 11.98 -11.35 -5.46
C HIS A 253 10.87 -11.24 -4.39
N CYS A 254 10.15 -12.33 -4.12
CA CYS A 254 9.10 -12.35 -3.12
C CYS A 254 9.67 -12.18 -1.70
N PRO A 255 9.23 -11.17 -0.92
CA PRO A 255 9.71 -10.93 0.44
C PRO A 255 9.00 -11.86 1.45
N LEU A 256 9.23 -13.17 1.34
CA LEU A 256 8.52 -14.20 2.10
C LEU A 256 8.58 -14.02 3.63
N PRO A 257 9.71 -13.62 4.24
CA PRO A 257 9.78 -13.41 5.70
C PRO A 257 8.81 -12.33 6.21
N GLU A 258 8.44 -11.38 5.34
CA GLU A 258 7.55 -10.26 5.66
C GLU A 258 6.07 -10.59 5.47
N MET A 259 5.76 -11.87 5.13
CA MET A 259 4.42 -12.32 4.74
C MET A 259 3.92 -13.51 5.57
N GLU A 260 4.53 -13.79 6.72
CA GLU A 260 4.29 -15.03 7.50
C GLU A 260 2.81 -15.32 7.75
N MET A 261 2.04 -14.35 8.24
CA MET A 261 0.62 -14.55 8.55
C MET A 261 -0.22 -14.86 7.29
N LEU A 262 0.04 -14.15 6.19
CA LEU A 262 -0.64 -14.43 4.91
C LEU A 262 -0.30 -15.82 4.40
N VAL A 263 0.99 -16.18 4.39
CA VAL A 263 1.47 -17.48 3.93
C VAL A 263 0.92 -18.62 4.80
N HIS A 264 0.85 -18.40 6.12
CA HIS A 264 0.24 -19.37 7.03
C HIS A 264 -1.23 -19.62 6.65
N LYS A 265 -2.02 -18.58 6.42
CA LYS A 265 -3.43 -18.69 6.01
C LYS A 265 -3.63 -19.29 4.63
N LEU A 266 -2.74 -19.03 3.68
CA LEU A 266 -2.76 -19.67 2.36
C LEU A 266 -2.43 -21.17 2.47
N ARG A 267 -1.45 -21.57 3.28
CA ARG A 267 -1.14 -22.99 3.56
C ARG A 267 -2.30 -23.68 4.29
N GLU A 268 -2.94 -23.02 5.25
CA GLU A 268 -4.12 -23.52 5.96
C GLU A 268 -5.26 -23.79 4.97
N SER A 269 -5.42 -22.95 3.93
CA SER A 269 -6.42 -23.17 2.85
C SER A 269 -6.08 -24.35 1.92
N GLY A 270 -4.90 -24.95 2.07
CA GLY A 270 -4.44 -26.11 1.32
C GLY A 270 -3.50 -25.82 0.16
N MET A 271 -3.04 -24.59 0.02
CA MET A 271 -2.02 -24.24 -0.96
C MET A 271 -0.62 -24.70 -0.51
N GLU A 272 0.23 -25.01 -1.48
CA GLU A 272 1.65 -25.25 -1.25
C GLU A 272 2.43 -23.97 -1.55
N ILE A 273 3.16 -23.48 -0.56
CA ILE A 273 4.01 -22.28 -0.68
C ILE A 273 5.40 -22.67 -0.22
N GLU A 274 6.36 -22.72 -1.15
CA GLU A 274 7.73 -23.17 -0.91
C GLU A 274 8.71 -22.03 -1.20
N SER A 275 9.70 -21.84 -0.32
CA SER A 275 10.80 -20.91 -0.56
C SER A 275 11.75 -21.46 -1.60
N GLU A 276 12.17 -20.64 -2.55
CA GLU A 276 13.21 -20.94 -3.54
C GLU A 276 14.38 -19.95 -3.40
N ALA A 277 15.47 -20.15 -4.12
CA ALA A 277 16.70 -19.38 -3.96
C ALA A 277 16.50 -17.86 -4.19
N ASP A 278 15.61 -17.48 -5.10
CA ASP A 278 15.36 -16.09 -5.52
C ASP A 278 13.86 -15.71 -5.47
N GLY A 279 13.07 -16.44 -4.70
CA GLY A 279 11.65 -16.17 -4.60
C GLY A 279 10.85 -17.28 -3.93
N VAL A 280 9.63 -17.48 -4.43
CA VAL A 280 8.66 -18.43 -3.87
C VAL A 280 7.94 -19.16 -4.99
N ARG A 281 7.71 -20.44 -4.80
CA ARG A 281 6.81 -21.24 -5.62
C ARG A 281 5.46 -21.36 -4.92
N ALA A 282 4.40 -20.91 -5.57
CA ALA A 282 3.02 -21.00 -5.08
C ALA A 282 2.22 -21.97 -5.97
N VAL A 283 1.68 -23.04 -5.37
CA VAL A 283 0.89 -24.04 -6.04
C VAL A 283 -0.52 -24.09 -5.48
N GLY A 284 -1.50 -23.90 -6.33
CA GLY A 284 -2.92 -23.96 -5.98
C GLY A 284 -3.40 -25.39 -5.76
N THR A 285 -4.34 -25.54 -4.83
CA THR A 285 -4.97 -26.84 -4.51
C THR A 285 -6.19 -27.12 -5.37
N LYS A 286 -6.55 -28.39 -5.55
CA LYS A 286 -7.81 -28.79 -6.18
C LYS A 286 -9.04 -28.46 -5.31
N ARG A 287 -8.87 -28.36 -4.00
CA ARG A 287 -9.94 -28.14 -3.01
C ARG A 287 -9.47 -27.11 -1.97
N ILE A 288 -9.90 -25.88 -2.15
CA ILE A 288 -9.64 -24.82 -1.18
C ILE A 288 -10.44 -25.13 0.09
N ARG A 289 -9.80 -25.10 1.24
CA ARG A 289 -10.44 -25.22 2.55
C ARG A 289 -10.84 -23.83 3.06
N SER A 290 -11.97 -23.75 3.76
CA SER A 290 -12.40 -22.54 4.44
C SER A 290 -11.44 -22.19 5.57
N VAL A 291 -11.10 -20.91 5.67
CA VAL A 291 -10.17 -20.35 6.67
C VAL A 291 -10.72 -19.02 7.14
N ASP A 292 -10.70 -18.83 8.44
CA ASP A 292 -11.05 -17.54 9.05
C ASP A 292 -9.84 -16.62 9.12
N ILE A 293 -10.06 -15.33 8.87
CA ILE A 293 -9.04 -14.29 9.08
C ILE A 293 -9.61 -13.10 9.85
N LYS A 294 -8.72 -12.44 10.57
CA LYS A 294 -8.95 -11.14 11.18
C LYS A 294 -7.81 -10.21 10.75
N THR A 295 -8.16 -9.08 10.13
CA THR A 295 -7.14 -8.09 9.77
C THR A 295 -6.58 -7.43 11.02
N GLN A 296 -5.27 -7.22 11.04
CA GLN A 296 -4.56 -6.61 12.17
C GLN A 296 -3.34 -5.84 11.64
N PRO A 297 -2.83 -4.85 12.39
CA PRO A 297 -1.52 -4.26 12.10
C PRO A 297 -0.44 -5.35 11.99
N TYR A 298 0.60 -5.07 11.25
CA TYR A 298 1.74 -5.99 11.11
C TYR A 298 2.33 -6.37 12.49
N PRO A 299 2.69 -7.65 12.72
CA PRO A 299 2.78 -8.76 11.75
C PRO A 299 1.48 -9.57 11.56
N GLY A 300 0.32 -9.03 11.92
CA GLY A 300 -0.97 -9.68 11.71
C GLY A 300 -1.36 -9.78 10.23
N PHE A 301 -2.57 -10.30 9.96
CA PHE A 301 -3.06 -10.43 8.59
C PHE A 301 -3.32 -9.06 7.97
N PRO A 302 -2.66 -8.70 6.85
CA PRO A 302 -2.74 -7.36 6.29
C PRO A 302 -4.11 -7.06 5.69
N THR A 303 -4.70 -5.93 6.08
CA THR A 303 -5.99 -5.46 5.55
C THR A 303 -5.93 -5.28 4.02
N ASP A 304 -4.76 -5.03 3.43
CA ASP A 304 -4.55 -4.91 1.98
C ASP A 304 -4.70 -6.24 1.22
N MET A 305 -4.73 -7.38 1.92
CA MET A 305 -5.00 -8.71 1.35
C MET A 305 -6.41 -9.23 1.64
N GLN A 306 -7.21 -8.49 2.39
CA GLN A 306 -8.56 -8.91 2.79
C GLN A 306 -9.46 -9.23 1.58
N ALA A 307 -9.52 -8.35 0.59
CA ALA A 307 -10.40 -8.51 -0.57
C ALA A 307 -9.97 -9.70 -1.46
N GLN A 308 -8.67 -9.87 -1.69
CA GLN A 308 -8.13 -11.00 -2.46
C GLN A 308 -8.40 -12.33 -1.75
N PHE A 309 -8.18 -12.37 -0.42
CA PHE A 309 -8.44 -13.57 0.37
C PHE A 309 -9.94 -13.91 0.42
N MET A 310 -10.82 -12.89 0.41
CA MET A 310 -12.27 -13.08 0.33
C MET A 310 -12.69 -13.78 -0.96
N VAL A 311 -12.07 -13.47 -2.09
CA VAL A 311 -12.32 -14.19 -3.35
C VAL A 311 -11.91 -15.68 -3.22
N LEU A 312 -10.75 -15.95 -2.62
CA LEU A 312 -10.31 -17.32 -2.38
C LEU A 312 -11.31 -18.10 -1.52
N MET A 313 -11.81 -17.47 -0.45
CA MET A 313 -12.79 -18.08 0.45
C MET A 313 -14.17 -18.25 -0.20
N SER A 314 -14.52 -17.41 -1.20
CA SER A 314 -15.76 -17.58 -1.96
C SER A 314 -15.82 -18.89 -2.75
N LEU A 315 -14.66 -19.50 -3.04
CA LEU A 315 -14.54 -20.80 -3.71
C LEU A 315 -14.08 -21.93 -2.77
N ALA A 316 -13.97 -21.65 -1.48
CA ALA A 316 -13.55 -22.63 -0.48
C ALA A 316 -14.71 -23.58 -0.09
N ARG A 317 -14.37 -24.76 0.38
CA ARG A 317 -15.37 -25.68 0.94
C ARG A 317 -15.69 -25.30 2.37
N GLY A 318 -16.93 -24.91 2.62
CA GLY A 318 -17.43 -24.59 3.95
C GLY A 318 -17.68 -23.10 4.15
N LEU A 319 -17.69 -22.68 5.39
CA LEU A 319 -17.96 -21.31 5.81
C LEU A 319 -16.66 -20.68 6.31
N SER A 320 -16.42 -19.44 5.91
CA SER A 320 -15.31 -18.60 6.39
C SER A 320 -15.83 -17.30 6.98
N VAL A 321 -15.15 -16.80 7.99
CA VAL A 321 -15.40 -15.48 8.58
C VAL A 321 -14.19 -14.60 8.36
N ILE A 322 -14.41 -13.44 7.76
CA ILE A 322 -13.39 -12.39 7.57
C ILE A 322 -13.78 -11.19 8.40
N SER A 323 -13.03 -10.90 9.46
CA SER A 323 -13.22 -9.72 10.30
C SER A 323 -12.24 -8.62 9.89
N GLU A 324 -12.78 -7.43 9.52
CA GLU A 324 -12.00 -6.26 9.13
C GLU A 324 -11.98 -5.26 10.28
N THR A 325 -10.84 -5.11 10.94
CA THR A 325 -10.71 -4.28 12.15
C THR A 325 -9.93 -2.99 11.93
N ILE A 326 -9.47 -2.78 10.70
CA ILE A 326 -8.64 -1.60 10.35
C ILE A 326 -9.48 -0.52 9.68
N PHE A 327 -10.38 -0.92 8.73
CA PHE A 327 -11.18 0.01 7.96
C PHE A 327 -12.66 -0.38 7.92
N GLU A 328 -13.52 0.46 8.48
CA GLU A 328 -14.95 0.20 8.69
C GLU A 328 -15.74 -0.05 7.39
N ASN A 329 -15.33 0.52 6.26
CA ASN A 329 -16.05 0.42 4.99
C ASN A 329 -15.34 -0.46 3.93
N ARG A 330 -14.46 -1.37 4.36
CA ARG A 330 -13.62 -2.12 3.40
C ARG A 330 -14.33 -3.32 2.75
N PHE A 331 -15.65 -3.41 2.85
CA PHE A 331 -16.48 -4.44 2.22
C PHE A 331 -17.27 -3.96 0.99
N ILE A 332 -16.99 -2.77 0.45
CA ILE A 332 -17.72 -2.20 -0.70
C ILE A 332 -17.72 -3.15 -1.90
N HIS A 333 -16.62 -3.87 -2.15
CA HIS A 333 -16.46 -4.82 -3.26
C HIS A 333 -17.36 -6.06 -3.15
N VAL A 334 -17.94 -6.34 -1.99
CA VAL A 334 -18.82 -7.49 -1.77
C VAL A 334 -20.04 -7.45 -2.69
N SER A 335 -20.58 -6.27 -2.99
CA SER A 335 -21.70 -6.12 -3.93
C SER A 335 -21.34 -6.65 -5.33
N GLU A 336 -20.11 -6.41 -5.77
CA GLU A 336 -19.65 -6.86 -7.08
C GLU A 336 -19.33 -8.38 -7.07
N LEU A 337 -18.76 -8.92 -5.98
CA LEU A 337 -18.58 -10.37 -5.84
C LEU A 337 -19.92 -11.12 -5.80
N ARG A 338 -20.94 -10.56 -5.12
CA ARG A 338 -22.32 -11.13 -5.16
C ARG A 338 -22.91 -11.11 -6.56
N ARG A 339 -22.64 -10.08 -7.37
CA ARG A 339 -23.01 -10.04 -8.79
C ARG A 339 -22.39 -11.20 -9.59
N MET A 340 -21.22 -11.65 -9.18
CA MET A 340 -20.54 -12.83 -9.76
C MET A 340 -20.98 -14.16 -9.14
N GLY A 341 -21.96 -14.17 -8.23
CA GLY A 341 -22.51 -15.36 -7.62
C GLY A 341 -21.91 -15.78 -6.28
N ALA A 342 -21.06 -14.97 -5.66
CA ALA A 342 -20.53 -15.25 -4.32
C ALA A 342 -21.62 -15.13 -3.24
N ASP A 343 -21.67 -16.07 -2.29
CA ASP A 343 -22.57 -16.03 -1.12
C ASP A 343 -21.83 -15.46 0.08
N ILE A 344 -21.97 -14.14 0.25
CA ILE A 344 -21.30 -13.35 1.29
C ILE A 344 -22.36 -12.55 2.04
N ARG A 345 -22.31 -12.56 3.38
CA ARG A 345 -23.17 -11.74 4.25
C ARG A 345 -22.31 -10.88 5.15
N ILE A 346 -22.61 -9.58 5.24
CA ILE A 346 -21.90 -8.64 6.11
C ILE A 346 -22.70 -8.50 7.40
N GLN A 347 -22.00 -8.62 8.54
CA GLN A 347 -22.52 -8.40 9.88
C GLN A 347 -21.50 -7.57 10.68
N GLY A 348 -21.81 -6.27 10.87
CA GLY A 348 -20.90 -5.35 11.55
C GLY A 348 -19.57 -5.24 10.81
N ASP A 349 -18.49 -5.56 11.48
CA ASP A 349 -17.11 -5.56 10.97
C ASP A 349 -16.68 -6.89 10.31
N SER A 350 -17.60 -7.81 10.11
CA SER A 350 -17.30 -9.16 9.63
C SER A 350 -18.10 -9.53 8.39
N ALA A 351 -17.48 -10.24 7.47
CA ALA A 351 -18.10 -10.88 6.33
C ALA A 351 -18.14 -12.41 6.56
N ILE A 352 -19.33 -12.98 6.49
CA ILE A 352 -19.58 -14.42 6.53
C ILE A 352 -19.69 -14.90 5.09
N ILE A 353 -18.82 -15.83 4.69
CA ILE A 353 -18.67 -16.30 3.32
C ILE A 353 -19.00 -17.78 3.28
N GLN A 354 -20.08 -18.15 2.57
CA GLN A 354 -20.35 -19.53 2.22
C GLN A 354 -19.71 -19.82 0.87
N GLY A 355 -18.76 -20.73 0.84
CA GLY A 355 -18.12 -21.10 -0.43
C GLY A 355 -19.08 -21.70 -1.43
N VAL A 356 -18.95 -21.32 -2.70
CA VAL A 356 -19.75 -21.78 -3.83
C VAL A 356 -18.93 -22.66 -4.77
N GLU A 357 -19.58 -23.43 -5.63
CA GLU A 357 -18.89 -24.33 -6.58
C GLU A 357 -18.14 -23.56 -7.67
N GLY A 358 -18.62 -22.38 -8.05
CA GLY A 358 -18.01 -21.52 -9.05
C GLY A 358 -18.59 -20.12 -9.05
N LEU A 359 -17.85 -19.17 -9.59
CA LEU A 359 -18.29 -17.81 -9.86
C LEU A 359 -18.68 -17.69 -11.34
N SER A 360 -19.58 -16.77 -11.65
CA SER A 360 -20.00 -16.44 -13.01
C SER A 360 -19.38 -15.13 -13.46
N GLY A 361 -18.88 -15.08 -14.69
CA GLY A 361 -18.40 -13.85 -15.31
C GLY A 361 -19.52 -12.83 -15.42
N ALA A 362 -19.22 -11.57 -15.09
CA ALA A 362 -20.17 -10.48 -15.12
C ALA A 362 -19.46 -9.12 -15.38
N PRO A 363 -20.17 -8.11 -15.87
CA PRO A 363 -19.68 -6.73 -15.80
C PRO A 363 -19.65 -6.28 -14.34
N VAL A 364 -18.48 -5.84 -13.85
CA VAL A 364 -18.24 -5.38 -12.48
C VAL A 364 -17.47 -4.07 -12.48
N MET A 365 -17.55 -3.35 -11.38
CA MET A 365 -16.97 -2.03 -11.26
C MET A 365 -15.97 -1.97 -10.09
N ALA A 366 -14.74 -1.60 -10.39
CA ALA A 366 -13.73 -1.37 -9.37
C ALA A 366 -14.11 -0.16 -8.49
N THR A 367 -14.06 -0.33 -7.18
CA THR A 367 -14.43 0.69 -6.18
C THR A 367 -13.21 1.34 -5.52
N ASP A 368 -12.14 0.61 -5.39
CA ASP A 368 -10.86 1.03 -4.83
C ASP A 368 -9.71 0.16 -5.35
N LEU A 369 -8.49 0.47 -4.92
CA LEU A 369 -7.25 -0.17 -5.33
C LEU A 369 -7.26 -1.70 -5.14
N ARG A 370 -7.58 -2.19 -3.95
CA ARG A 370 -7.48 -3.61 -3.60
C ARG A 370 -8.71 -4.39 -4.06
N ALA A 371 -9.88 -3.75 -4.03
CA ALA A 371 -11.08 -4.28 -4.65
C ALA A 371 -10.89 -4.51 -6.16
N SER A 372 -10.21 -3.61 -6.86
CA SER A 372 -9.89 -3.78 -8.28
C SER A 372 -9.14 -5.09 -8.54
N ALA A 373 -8.09 -5.35 -7.77
CA ALA A 373 -7.30 -6.57 -7.89
C ALA A 373 -8.14 -7.82 -7.55
N SER A 374 -8.96 -7.76 -6.50
CA SER A 374 -9.82 -8.88 -6.12
C SER A 374 -10.84 -9.23 -7.20
N LEU A 375 -11.43 -8.24 -7.89
CA LEU A 375 -12.35 -8.48 -9.01
C LEU A 375 -11.64 -9.07 -10.25
N VAL A 376 -10.40 -8.66 -10.52
CA VAL A 376 -9.57 -9.30 -11.54
C VAL A 376 -9.36 -10.78 -11.20
N LEU A 377 -8.97 -11.07 -9.94
CA LEU A 377 -8.77 -12.44 -9.47
C LEU A 377 -10.07 -13.28 -9.55
N ALA A 378 -11.21 -12.69 -9.16
CA ALA A 378 -12.50 -13.34 -9.30
C ALA A 378 -12.81 -13.70 -10.76
N GLY A 379 -12.51 -12.77 -11.69
CA GLY A 379 -12.65 -12.99 -13.13
C GLY A 379 -11.79 -14.14 -13.68
N LEU A 380 -10.58 -14.35 -13.14
CA LEU A 380 -9.72 -15.48 -13.54
C LEU A 380 -10.34 -16.83 -13.17
N ALA A 381 -11.09 -16.90 -12.07
CA ALA A 381 -11.71 -18.13 -11.57
C ALA A 381 -13.16 -18.32 -12.03
N ALA A 382 -13.79 -17.29 -12.59
CA ALA A 382 -15.19 -17.31 -12.99
C ALA A 382 -15.42 -18.07 -14.30
N GLU A 383 -16.59 -18.67 -14.45
CA GLU A 383 -17.04 -19.22 -15.73
C GLU A 383 -17.55 -18.07 -16.64
N GLY A 384 -17.07 -18.04 -17.87
CA GLY A 384 -17.47 -17.04 -18.87
C GLY A 384 -16.55 -15.81 -18.91
N VAL A 385 -17.12 -14.64 -19.16
CA VAL A 385 -16.38 -13.39 -19.36
C VAL A 385 -16.71 -12.39 -18.27
N THR A 386 -15.67 -11.85 -17.64
CA THR A 386 -15.76 -10.75 -16.67
C THR A 386 -15.20 -9.47 -17.29
N GLU A 387 -15.94 -8.37 -17.16
CA GLU A 387 -15.48 -7.04 -17.55
C GLU A 387 -15.32 -6.17 -16.32
N VAL A 388 -14.08 -5.78 -16.00
CA VAL A 388 -13.79 -4.91 -14.87
C VAL A 388 -13.60 -3.48 -15.38
N SER A 389 -14.52 -2.59 -15.00
CA SER A 389 -14.47 -1.17 -15.34
C SER A 389 -13.73 -0.35 -14.25
N ARG A 390 -13.42 0.92 -14.53
CA ARG A 390 -12.68 1.84 -13.65
C ARG A 390 -11.30 1.31 -13.23
N VAL A 391 -10.59 0.66 -14.14
CA VAL A 391 -9.27 0.05 -13.88
C VAL A 391 -8.18 1.03 -13.47
N TYR A 392 -8.42 2.34 -13.60
CA TYR A 392 -7.53 3.36 -13.05
C TYR A 392 -7.31 3.23 -11.52
N HIS A 393 -8.21 2.55 -10.80
CA HIS A 393 -7.97 2.19 -9.40
C HIS A 393 -6.89 1.13 -9.26
N LEU A 394 -6.85 0.14 -10.17
CA LEU A 394 -5.82 -0.90 -10.20
C LEU A 394 -4.43 -0.29 -10.43
N ASP A 395 -4.33 0.64 -11.39
CA ASP A 395 -3.08 1.31 -11.79
C ASP A 395 -2.45 2.18 -10.69
N ARG A 396 -3.18 2.40 -9.60
CA ARG A 396 -2.65 3.09 -8.42
C ARG A 396 -1.71 2.23 -7.59
N GLY A 397 -1.79 0.92 -7.67
CA GLY A 397 -1.03 0.05 -6.79
C GLY A 397 -0.61 -1.30 -7.34
N TYR A 398 -0.85 -1.56 -8.62
CA TYR A 398 -0.35 -2.74 -9.31
C TYR A 398 0.24 -2.33 -10.66
N GLU A 399 1.50 -2.62 -10.84
CA GLU A 399 2.20 -2.36 -12.08
C GLU A 399 1.91 -3.47 -13.09
N ASP A 400 1.22 -3.10 -14.18
CA ASP A 400 0.95 -4.00 -15.31
C ASP A 400 0.39 -5.38 -14.90
N LEU A 401 -0.47 -5.45 -13.87
CA LEU A 401 -1.00 -6.73 -13.35
C LEU A 401 -1.66 -7.56 -14.46
N ASP A 402 -2.38 -6.93 -15.37
CA ASP A 402 -2.98 -7.59 -16.53
C ASP A 402 -1.93 -8.24 -17.46
N LYS A 403 -0.81 -7.57 -17.71
CA LYS A 403 0.30 -8.13 -18.51
C LYS A 403 1.04 -9.25 -17.75
N LYS A 404 1.27 -9.09 -16.45
CA LYS A 404 1.87 -10.12 -15.60
C LYS A 404 1.03 -11.41 -15.59
N LEU A 405 -0.28 -11.26 -15.42
CA LEU A 405 -1.22 -12.40 -15.47
C LEU A 405 -1.31 -13.02 -16.87
N ALA A 406 -1.31 -12.20 -17.92
CA ALA A 406 -1.27 -12.71 -19.32
C ALA A 406 0.00 -13.51 -19.59
N LYS A 407 1.18 -13.06 -19.12
CA LYS A 407 2.44 -13.82 -19.21
C LYS A 407 2.37 -15.19 -18.53
N LEU A 408 1.56 -15.30 -17.46
CA LEU A 408 1.32 -16.57 -16.76
C LEU A 408 0.26 -17.46 -17.42
N GLY A 409 -0.34 -17.02 -18.54
CA GLY A 409 -1.33 -17.78 -19.30
C GLY A 409 -2.78 -17.37 -19.10
N ALA A 410 -3.06 -16.29 -18.36
CA ALA A 410 -4.42 -15.77 -18.26
C ALA A 410 -4.94 -15.26 -19.60
N ASN A 411 -6.22 -15.55 -19.91
CA ASN A 411 -6.93 -14.91 -21.01
C ASN A 411 -7.50 -13.56 -20.54
N ILE A 412 -6.64 -12.58 -20.52
CA ILE A 412 -6.91 -11.23 -19.99
C ILE A 412 -6.40 -10.16 -20.96
N LYS A 413 -7.16 -9.12 -21.16
CA LYS A 413 -6.76 -7.97 -21.97
C LYS A 413 -7.35 -6.66 -21.47
N ARG A 414 -6.61 -5.60 -21.63
CA ARG A 414 -7.06 -4.23 -21.41
C ARG A 414 -7.59 -3.66 -22.74
N VAL A 415 -8.78 -3.09 -22.72
CA VAL A 415 -9.46 -2.52 -23.89
C VAL A 415 -10.02 -1.14 -23.55
N LYS A 416 -10.18 -0.28 -24.57
CA LYS A 416 -10.89 0.99 -24.39
C LYS A 416 -12.40 0.74 -24.37
N GLU A 417 -13.14 1.50 -23.54
CA GLU A 417 -14.60 1.48 -23.58
C GLU A 417 -15.07 1.99 -24.94
N GLY A 418 -15.79 1.15 -25.67
CA GLY A 418 -16.28 1.44 -27.02
C GLY A 418 -15.65 0.63 -28.16
N ASP A 419 -14.61 -0.15 -27.85
CA ASP A 419 -14.01 -1.15 -28.77
C ASP A 419 -14.58 -2.55 -28.54
#